data_c4efb2febf190ac68313f709ba6c85e1
#
_entry.id   c4efb2febf190ac68313f709ba6c85e1
#
_cell.length_a   1.000
_cell.length_b   1.000
_cell.length_c   1.000
_cell.angle_alpha   90.00
_cell.angle_beta   90.00
_cell.angle_gamma   90.00
#
_symmetry.space_group_name_H-M   'P 1'
#
loop_
_entity.id
_entity.type
_entity.pdbx_description
1 polymer ?
#
loop_
_entity_poly.entity_id
_entity_poly.type
_entity_poly.pdbx_seq_one_letter_code
_entity_poly.pdbx_strand_id
1 'polypeptide(L)'
;MAPITVKRFGRRGILAAAGAVSSGAITGFPTVWAQNIKNVTLRQFGTGVSNLNAVAEKVKQDLGFTLTMTALDTDAVTQKAVTQPKSYDIADIEYFAIKKVFPTGVMQPMDAKKIKNADKIVPIFTKGKLSPDSAMAQGTTPYSVGFVDGPAGKTFAHGQTGWMTLIPTIYNADTLGIRPDLVGRPIGNWKDLVDPAFKGKASILNIPSIGIMDAAMVMESIGTLKYADKGNMTKPEIDKTIAFLIEAKKAGQFRAFWKTFDESVNLMASGEVIIQSMWSPAVAAVRSKGIPCKYQPLAEGYRAWAGGLGIAKHLSGLELDAAYEYINWYLSGWVGAYLNRQGYYSAVLETAKQFMSPDEWGFWIEGKPAASDILSPEGKVMEKAGAVRDGGSFTERMGKVACWNSVMNEDRYMIQKWNEFIAA
;
A
#
# COMPACT_ATOMS: atom_id res chain seq x y z
N MET A 1 -21.51 -73.58 33.86
CA MET A 1 -20.42 -72.53 34.10
C MET A 1 -19.16 -73.07 33.47
N ALA A 2 -18.76 -72.53 32.33
CA ALA A 2 -17.52 -72.87 31.64
C ALA A 2 -16.55 -71.68 31.75
N PRO A 3 -15.26 -71.87 31.97
CA PRO A 3 -14.31 -70.79 32.22
C PRO A 3 -13.87 -70.12 30.93
N ILE A 4 -13.81 -68.78 30.98
CA ILE A 4 -13.33 -67.92 29.90
C ILE A 4 -11.79 -67.94 29.87
N THR A 5 -11.22 -68.43 28.76
CA THR A 5 -9.78 -68.48 28.54
C THR A 5 -9.34 -67.18 27.89
N VAL A 6 -8.57 -66.36 28.58
CA VAL A 6 -7.94 -65.14 28.06
C VAL A 6 -6.63 -65.52 27.31
N LYS A 7 -6.63 -65.37 25.98
CA LYS A 7 -5.41 -65.49 25.17
C LYS A 7 -4.56 -64.22 25.31
N ARG A 8 -3.36 -64.36 25.86
CA ARG A 8 -2.30 -63.34 25.85
C ARG A 8 -1.71 -63.21 24.45
N PHE A 9 -1.81 -62.09 23.85
CA PHE A 9 -1.12 -61.75 22.60
C PHE A 9 0.34 -61.37 22.91
N GLY A 10 1.27 -62.06 22.27
CA GLY A 10 2.71 -61.85 22.42
C GLY A 10 3.15 -60.60 21.62
N ARG A 11 4.27 -59.97 22.06
CA ARG A 11 4.89 -58.76 21.50
C ARG A 11 5.17 -58.77 19.98
N ARG A 12 5.09 -59.88 19.30
CA ARG A 12 5.30 -60.04 17.85
C ARG A 12 4.07 -59.76 16.99
N GLY A 13 2.86 -59.66 17.59
CA GLY A 13 1.64 -59.33 16.86
C GLY A 13 1.35 -57.84 16.64
N ILE A 14 2.11 -56.95 17.30
CA ILE A 14 1.92 -55.50 17.23
C ILE A 14 2.70 -54.85 16.08
N LEU A 15 3.70 -55.53 15.53
CA LEU A 15 4.53 -55.01 14.42
C LEU A 15 4.01 -55.34 13.02
N ALA A 16 2.94 -56.14 12.88
CA ALA A 16 2.37 -56.49 11.58
C ALA A 16 1.12 -55.70 11.19
N ALA A 17 0.60 -54.82 12.07
CA ALA A 17 -0.54 -53.98 11.80
C ALA A 17 -0.19 -52.52 11.43
N ALA A 18 1.11 -52.17 11.34
CA ALA A 18 1.61 -50.83 10.99
C ALA A 18 2.01 -50.70 9.52
N GLY A 19 1.73 -51.66 8.67
CA GLY A 19 2.21 -51.73 7.29
C GLY A 19 1.22 -51.55 6.17
N ALA A 20 0.03 -51.01 6.42
CA ALA A 20 -0.99 -50.88 5.37
C ALA A 20 -1.87 -49.60 5.49
N VAL A 21 -1.26 -48.45 5.77
CA VAL A 21 -1.88 -47.16 5.48
C VAL A 21 -0.73 -46.19 5.10
N SER A 22 -0.45 -46.07 3.83
CA SER A 22 0.18 -44.86 3.32
C SER A 22 0.37 -44.92 1.80
N SER A 23 -0.47 -44.29 1.10
CA SER A 23 -0.13 -43.52 -0.10
C SER A 23 -1.13 -42.38 -0.23
N GLY A 24 -1.30 -41.61 0.83
CA GLY A 24 -1.83 -40.26 0.80
C GLY A 24 -0.64 -39.32 0.85
N ALA A 25 -0.44 -38.54 -0.20
CA ALA A 25 0.61 -37.53 -0.26
C ALA A 25 0.56 -36.65 0.98
N ILE A 26 1.60 -36.75 1.83
CA ILE A 26 1.85 -35.79 2.91
C ILE A 26 2.40 -34.52 2.25
N THR A 27 1.49 -33.66 1.79
CA THR A 27 1.80 -32.25 1.52
C THR A 27 1.56 -31.44 2.79
N GLY A 28 2.30 -31.76 3.83
CA GLY A 28 2.33 -31.02 5.08
C GLY A 28 3.78 -30.71 5.43
N PHE A 29 4.11 -29.44 5.62
CA PHE A 29 5.36 -29.06 6.26
C PHE A 29 5.49 -29.82 7.58
N PRO A 30 6.67 -30.34 7.91
CA PRO A 30 6.85 -31.10 9.13
C PRO A 30 6.51 -30.20 10.32
N THR A 31 5.64 -30.68 11.20
CA THR A 31 5.24 -30.07 12.48
C THR A 31 6.44 -29.63 13.36
N VAL A 32 7.64 -30.10 13.08
CA VAL A 32 8.89 -29.74 13.75
C VAL A 32 9.30 -28.28 13.46
N TRP A 33 9.08 -27.77 12.25
CA TRP A 33 9.39 -26.37 11.88
C TRP A 33 8.46 -25.37 12.55
N ALA A 34 7.16 -25.68 12.60
CA ALA A 34 6.17 -24.84 13.22
C ALA A 34 6.36 -24.66 14.74
N GLN A 35 7.01 -25.60 15.41
CA GLN A 35 7.33 -25.49 16.84
C GLN A 35 8.57 -24.61 17.11
N ASN A 36 9.53 -24.54 16.20
CA ASN A 36 10.78 -23.81 16.41
C ASN A 36 10.63 -22.31 16.20
N ILE A 37 9.75 -21.85 15.30
CA ILE A 37 9.55 -20.41 15.03
C ILE A 37 8.79 -19.67 16.16
N LYS A 38 8.10 -20.36 17.06
CA LYS A 38 7.31 -19.73 18.14
C LYS A 38 8.12 -18.83 19.08
N ASN A 39 9.43 -19.08 19.20
CA ASN A 39 10.33 -18.29 20.02
C ASN A 39 11.04 -17.17 19.26
N VAL A 40 10.77 -17.03 17.96
CA VAL A 40 11.35 -15.96 17.14
C VAL A 40 10.68 -14.63 17.49
N THR A 41 11.47 -13.57 17.48
CA THR A 41 10.97 -12.18 17.48
C THR A 41 11.46 -11.52 16.20
N LEU A 42 10.53 -11.09 15.35
CA LEU A 42 10.84 -10.27 14.18
C LEU A 42 10.55 -8.80 14.50
N ARG A 43 11.44 -7.93 14.04
CA ARG A 43 11.35 -6.48 14.17
C ARG A 43 10.94 -5.89 12.82
N GLN A 44 9.74 -5.32 12.74
CA GLN A 44 9.26 -4.63 11.56
C GLN A 44 9.21 -3.12 11.80
N PHE A 45 9.52 -2.35 10.79
CA PHE A 45 9.23 -0.93 10.74
C PHE A 45 8.62 -0.57 9.38
N GLY A 46 7.93 0.57 9.33
CA GLY A 46 7.28 1.09 8.13
C GLY A 46 6.39 2.26 8.48
N THR A 47 5.50 2.66 7.57
CA THR A 47 4.55 3.74 7.86
C THR A 47 3.42 3.27 8.77
N GLY A 48 2.74 4.20 9.44
CA GLY A 48 1.60 3.89 10.30
C GLY A 48 0.37 3.32 9.57
N VAL A 49 0.41 3.26 8.24
CA VAL A 49 -0.68 2.70 7.43
C VAL A 49 -0.78 1.17 7.57
N SER A 50 0.35 0.49 7.65
CA SER A 50 0.44 -0.98 7.67
C SER A 50 1.14 -1.53 8.91
N ASN A 51 1.86 -0.69 9.69
CA ASN A 51 2.48 -1.08 10.96
C ASN A 51 1.49 -0.89 12.11
N LEU A 52 0.54 -1.82 12.22
CA LEU A 52 -0.61 -1.75 13.12
C LEU A 52 -0.50 -2.79 14.23
N ASN A 53 -0.77 -2.40 15.47
CA ASN A 53 -0.77 -3.29 16.64
C ASN A 53 -1.68 -4.52 16.42
N ALA A 54 -2.84 -4.33 15.79
CA ALA A 54 -3.76 -5.43 15.48
C ALA A 54 -3.12 -6.52 14.60
N VAL A 55 -2.22 -6.13 13.68
CA VAL A 55 -1.47 -7.10 12.85
C VAL A 55 -0.48 -7.88 13.71
N ALA A 56 0.28 -7.21 14.59
CA ALA A 56 1.23 -7.86 15.49
C ALA A 56 0.55 -8.84 16.46
N GLU A 57 -0.59 -8.44 17.03
CA GLU A 57 -1.40 -9.28 17.91
C GLU A 57 -1.93 -10.51 17.16
N LYS A 58 -2.43 -10.33 15.94
CA LYS A 58 -2.95 -11.42 15.11
C LYS A 58 -1.87 -12.39 14.66
N VAL A 59 -0.66 -11.91 14.34
CA VAL A 59 0.52 -12.75 14.08
C VAL A 59 0.83 -13.62 15.30
N LYS A 60 0.81 -13.04 16.51
CA LYS A 60 1.04 -13.81 17.74
C LYS A 60 0.00 -14.90 17.96
N GLN A 61 -1.27 -14.61 17.65
CA GLN A 61 -2.37 -15.57 17.77
C GLN A 61 -2.23 -16.70 16.75
N ASP A 62 -1.98 -16.36 15.47
CA ASP A 62 -2.07 -17.32 14.37
C ASP A 62 -0.76 -18.09 14.15
N LEU A 63 0.38 -17.43 14.29
CA LEU A 63 1.70 -18.00 13.98
C LEU A 63 2.52 -18.32 15.25
N GLY A 64 2.16 -17.72 16.38
CA GLY A 64 2.75 -18.02 17.69
C GLY A 64 4.06 -17.30 18.00
N PHE A 65 4.71 -16.63 17.04
CA PHE A 65 5.91 -15.83 17.28
C PHE A 65 5.58 -14.34 17.54
N THR A 66 6.59 -13.59 17.97
CA THR A 66 6.42 -12.17 18.28
C THR A 66 6.83 -11.31 17.08
N LEU A 67 5.96 -10.36 16.72
CA LEU A 67 6.26 -9.31 15.76
C LEU A 67 6.22 -7.96 16.49
N THR A 68 7.34 -7.25 16.53
CA THR A 68 7.40 -5.88 17.05
C THR A 68 7.35 -4.91 15.88
N MET A 69 6.54 -3.86 16.00
CA MET A 69 6.32 -2.89 14.93
C MET A 69 6.69 -1.47 15.37
N THR A 70 7.37 -0.74 14.48
CA THR A 70 7.70 0.68 14.67
C THR A 70 7.16 1.47 13.51
N ALA A 71 6.20 2.36 13.78
CA ALA A 71 5.65 3.28 12.79
C ALA A 71 6.53 4.54 12.69
N LEU A 72 6.83 4.96 11.46
CA LEU A 72 7.63 6.13 11.12
C LEU A 72 6.94 6.90 9.98
N ASP A 73 7.38 8.12 9.71
CA ASP A 73 7.02 8.81 8.47
C ASP A 73 7.79 8.25 7.25
N THR A 74 7.30 8.54 6.04
CA THR A 74 7.85 8.01 4.78
C THR A 74 9.35 8.27 4.60
N ASP A 75 9.82 9.47 4.94
CA ASP A 75 11.24 9.83 4.78
C ASP A 75 12.11 9.11 5.82
N ALA A 76 11.64 9.03 7.06
CA ALA A 76 12.32 8.30 8.14
C ALA A 76 12.38 6.79 7.87
N VAL A 77 11.36 6.20 7.24
CA VAL A 77 11.38 4.81 6.77
C VAL A 77 12.55 4.57 5.81
N THR A 78 12.67 5.41 4.78
CA THR A 78 13.74 5.30 3.79
C THR A 78 15.12 5.47 4.42
N GLN A 79 15.28 6.48 5.28
CA GLN A 79 16.53 6.76 5.98
C GLN A 79 16.93 5.60 6.90
N LYS A 80 16.01 5.11 7.74
CA LYS A 80 16.26 4.00 8.66
C LYS A 80 16.67 2.74 7.92
N ALA A 81 16.01 2.41 6.81
CA ALA A 81 16.33 1.24 6.01
C ALA A 81 17.81 1.20 5.61
N VAL A 82 18.36 2.33 5.16
CA VAL A 82 19.74 2.43 4.69
C VAL A 82 20.74 2.58 5.83
N THR A 83 20.43 3.42 6.83
CA THR A 83 21.42 3.82 7.85
C THR A 83 21.48 2.87 9.04
N GLN A 84 20.43 2.07 9.27
CA GLN A 84 20.30 1.17 10.42
C GLN A 84 19.93 -0.28 10.02
N PRO A 85 20.63 -0.92 9.05
CA PRO A 85 20.19 -2.18 8.45
C PRO A 85 20.14 -3.37 9.41
N LYS A 86 20.79 -3.28 10.58
CA LYS A 86 20.76 -4.32 11.62
C LYS A 86 19.70 -4.10 12.70
N SER A 87 18.95 -2.98 12.63
CA SER A 87 17.94 -2.63 13.63
C SER A 87 16.55 -3.21 13.33
N TYR A 88 16.38 -3.88 12.19
CA TYR A 88 15.12 -4.45 11.73
C TYR A 88 15.36 -5.77 11.00
N ASP A 89 14.30 -6.56 10.86
CA ASP A 89 14.26 -7.84 10.17
C ASP A 89 13.36 -7.77 8.93
N ILE A 90 12.25 -7.05 9.07
CA ILE A 90 11.29 -6.74 7.99
C ILE A 90 11.18 -5.23 7.83
N ALA A 91 11.26 -4.75 6.60
CA ALA A 91 11.00 -3.37 6.24
C ALA A 91 9.72 -3.29 5.39
N ASP A 92 8.73 -2.56 5.86
CA ASP A 92 7.54 -2.20 5.07
C ASP A 92 7.80 -0.85 4.41
N ILE A 93 8.19 -0.91 3.15
CA ILE A 93 8.68 0.24 2.37
C ILE A 93 7.78 0.50 1.18
N GLU A 94 7.56 1.76 0.87
CA GLU A 94 6.86 2.14 -0.35
C GLU A 94 7.72 1.86 -1.60
N TYR A 95 7.09 1.34 -2.66
CA TYR A 95 7.77 0.94 -3.89
C TYR A 95 8.58 2.06 -4.55
N PHE A 96 8.14 3.30 -4.42
CA PHE A 96 8.88 4.42 -5.00
C PHE A 96 10.21 4.69 -4.26
N ALA A 97 10.29 4.36 -2.96
CA ALA A 97 11.49 4.56 -2.15
C ALA A 97 12.53 3.45 -2.31
N ILE A 98 12.12 2.26 -2.81
CA ILE A 98 13.00 1.09 -2.93
C ILE A 98 14.19 1.33 -3.86
N LYS A 99 14.07 2.27 -4.81
CA LYS A 99 15.18 2.73 -5.67
C LYS A 99 16.39 3.22 -4.87
N LYS A 100 16.17 3.82 -3.70
CA LYS A 100 17.25 4.29 -2.81
C LYS A 100 17.75 3.21 -1.87
N VAL A 101 16.93 2.22 -1.56
CA VAL A 101 17.23 1.24 -0.51
C VAL A 101 17.84 -0.02 -1.09
N PHE A 102 17.19 -0.66 -2.04
CA PHE A 102 17.57 -2.00 -2.51
C PHE A 102 18.98 -2.07 -3.13
N PRO A 103 19.40 -1.11 -3.98
CA PRO A 103 20.75 -1.12 -4.57
C PRO A 103 21.88 -1.03 -3.55
N THR A 104 21.61 -0.54 -2.33
CA THR A 104 22.62 -0.49 -1.25
C THR A 104 22.97 -1.88 -0.71
N GLY A 105 22.15 -2.91 -1.00
CA GLY A 105 22.37 -4.28 -0.56
C GLY A 105 21.98 -4.55 0.90
N VAL A 106 21.23 -3.66 1.55
CA VAL A 106 20.72 -3.83 2.93
C VAL A 106 19.55 -4.82 3.03
N MET A 107 18.93 -5.13 1.89
CA MET A 107 17.85 -6.10 1.75
C MET A 107 18.27 -7.25 0.85
N GLN A 108 17.63 -8.41 1.01
CA GLN A 108 17.86 -9.56 0.15
C GLN A 108 16.70 -9.80 -0.81
N PRO A 109 16.98 -10.27 -2.05
CA PRO A 109 15.95 -10.76 -2.95
C PRO A 109 15.18 -11.92 -2.32
N MET A 110 13.86 -11.95 -2.54
CA MET A 110 12.97 -12.99 -2.05
C MET A 110 12.62 -13.96 -3.17
N ASP A 111 12.74 -15.26 -2.89
CA ASP A 111 12.36 -16.32 -3.83
C ASP A 111 10.82 -16.38 -3.96
N ALA A 112 10.30 -16.02 -5.12
CA ALA A 112 8.87 -16.05 -5.40
C ALA A 112 8.25 -17.45 -5.25
N LYS A 113 9.05 -18.53 -5.40
CA LYS A 113 8.58 -19.90 -5.19
C LYS A 113 8.24 -20.21 -3.73
N LYS A 114 8.79 -19.45 -2.79
CA LYS A 114 8.48 -19.55 -1.36
C LYS A 114 7.21 -18.75 -0.97
N ILE A 115 6.62 -18.00 -1.88
CA ILE A 115 5.43 -17.18 -1.63
C ILE A 115 4.20 -17.92 -2.17
N LYS A 116 3.36 -18.44 -1.27
CA LYS A 116 2.23 -19.34 -1.59
C LYS A 116 1.18 -18.73 -2.53
N ASN A 117 0.98 -17.40 -2.48
CA ASN A 117 0.00 -16.69 -3.30
C ASN A 117 0.66 -15.72 -4.30
N ALA A 118 1.91 -15.98 -4.70
CA ALA A 118 2.62 -15.10 -5.64
C ALA A 118 1.91 -14.99 -7.00
N ASP A 119 1.30 -16.07 -7.47
CA ASP A 119 0.54 -16.17 -8.71
C ASP A 119 -0.78 -15.39 -8.69
N LYS A 120 -1.29 -15.08 -7.48
CA LYS A 120 -2.55 -14.35 -7.25
C LYS A 120 -2.34 -12.84 -7.00
N ILE A 121 -1.10 -12.39 -6.97
CA ILE A 121 -0.78 -10.97 -6.85
C ILE A 121 -1.36 -10.22 -8.06
N VAL A 122 -2.09 -9.13 -7.79
CA VAL A 122 -2.76 -8.36 -8.85
C VAL A 122 -1.80 -7.91 -9.95
N PRO A 123 -2.23 -7.90 -11.22
CA PRO A 123 -1.35 -7.67 -12.39
C PRO A 123 -0.57 -6.35 -12.36
N ILE A 124 -1.02 -5.35 -11.63
CA ILE A 124 -0.30 -4.08 -11.45
C ILE A 124 1.14 -4.31 -10.99
N PHE A 125 1.37 -5.27 -10.08
CA PHE A 125 2.70 -5.57 -9.52
C PHE A 125 3.52 -6.51 -10.40
N THR A 126 2.86 -7.39 -11.15
CA THR A 126 3.54 -8.44 -11.92
C THR A 126 3.63 -8.16 -13.42
N LYS A 127 2.80 -7.23 -13.93
CA LYS A 127 2.72 -6.85 -15.35
C LYS A 127 2.76 -5.34 -15.58
N GLY A 128 2.80 -4.53 -14.51
CA GLY A 128 2.85 -3.07 -14.56
C GLY A 128 1.53 -2.38 -14.90
N LYS A 129 0.47 -3.13 -15.20
CA LYS A 129 -0.85 -2.60 -15.53
C LYS A 129 -1.94 -3.58 -15.11
N LEU A 130 -3.15 -3.05 -14.89
CA LEU A 130 -4.26 -3.84 -14.37
C LEU A 130 -4.80 -4.85 -15.38
N SER A 131 -4.93 -4.42 -16.64
CA SER A 131 -5.38 -5.23 -17.77
C SER A 131 -4.53 -4.97 -19.02
N PRO A 132 -4.59 -5.82 -20.05
CA PRO A 132 -3.88 -5.58 -21.31
C PRO A 132 -4.19 -4.22 -21.93
N ASP A 133 -5.43 -3.76 -21.79
CA ASP A 133 -5.92 -2.50 -22.39
C ASP A 133 -5.63 -1.26 -21.54
N SER A 134 -5.18 -1.43 -20.29
CA SER A 134 -4.80 -0.31 -19.43
C SER A 134 -3.52 0.35 -19.95
N ALA A 135 -3.46 1.68 -19.92
CA ALA A 135 -2.23 2.42 -20.17
C ALA A 135 -1.17 2.13 -19.10
N MET A 136 0.12 2.18 -19.48
CA MET A 136 1.21 2.23 -18.51
C MET A 136 1.23 3.62 -17.87
N ALA A 137 1.17 3.66 -16.55
CA ALA A 137 1.30 4.89 -15.81
C ALA A 137 2.77 5.36 -15.76
N GLN A 138 2.97 6.67 -15.65
CA GLN A 138 4.28 7.28 -15.43
C GLN A 138 4.77 7.05 -13.99
N GLY A 139 6.02 7.43 -13.71
CA GLY A 139 6.63 7.34 -12.38
C GLY A 139 7.18 5.96 -12.05
N THR A 140 7.40 5.69 -10.75
CA THR A 140 7.94 4.41 -10.29
C THR A 140 6.83 3.39 -10.15
N THR A 141 6.49 2.73 -11.25
CA THR A 141 5.52 1.62 -11.19
C THR A 141 6.08 0.51 -10.30
N PRO A 142 5.27 -0.14 -9.45
CA PRO A 142 5.75 -1.26 -8.63
C PRO A 142 6.44 -2.36 -9.43
N TYR A 143 5.96 -2.62 -10.65
CA TYR A 143 6.55 -3.57 -11.58
C TYR A 143 8.00 -3.22 -11.97
N SER A 144 8.31 -1.94 -12.18
CA SER A 144 9.65 -1.48 -12.63
C SER A 144 10.75 -1.66 -11.59
N VAL A 145 10.38 -1.87 -10.32
CA VAL A 145 11.32 -2.02 -9.19
C VAL A 145 11.03 -3.28 -8.35
N GLY A 146 10.07 -4.09 -8.77
CA GLY A 146 9.59 -5.26 -8.03
C GLY A 146 10.45 -6.50 -8.15
N PHE A 147 11.38 -6.56 -9.12
CA PHE A 147 12.10 -7.79 -9.46
C PHE A 147 13.60 -7.54 -9.69
N VAL A 148 14.39 -8.61 -9.50
CA VAL A 148 15.83 -8.66 -9.79
C VAL A 148 16.19 -10.00 -10.45
N ASP A 149 17.37 -10.09 -11.11
CA ASP A 149 17.76 -11.25 -11.93
C ASP A 149 18.27 -12.47 -11.15
N GLY A 150 18.22 -12.45 -9.82
CA GLY A 150 18.68 -13.60 -9.05
C GLY A 150 18.83 -13.34 -7.57
N PRO A 151 19.28 -14.36 -6.79
CA PRO A 151 19.36 -14.29 -5.33
C PRO A 151 20.40 -13.29 -4.81
N ALA A 152 21.31 -12.84 -5.66
CA ALA A 152 22.33 -11.83 -5.36
C ALA A 152 22.13 -10.54 -6.17
N GLY A 153 21.00 -10.44 -6.90
CA GLY A 153 20.69 -9.27 -7.73
C GLY A 153 20.58 -7.99 -6.91
N LYS A 154 21.16 -6.91 -7.42
CA LYS A 154 21.09 -5.56 -6.83
C LYS A 154 20.49 -4.53 -7.77
N THR A 155 20.34 -4.90 -9.04
CA THR A 155 19.78 -4.07 -10.10
C THR A 155 18.38 -4.59 -10.44
N PHE A 156 17.44 -3.67 -10.61
CA PHE A 156 16.06 -4.01 -10.96
C PHE A 156 16.02 -4.63 -12.37
N ALA A 157 15.29 -5.73 -12.48
CA ALA A 157 15.05 -6.40 -13.75
C ALA A 157 14.01 -5.64 -14.59
N HIS A 158 14.10 -5.76 -15.92
CA HIS A 158 13.15 -5.15 -16.85
C HIS A 158 11.82 -5.91 -16.98
N GLY A 159 11.55 -6.87 -16.07
CA GLY A 159 10.36 -7.69 -16.10
C GLY A 159 10.24 -8.60 -14.89
N GLN A 160 9.16 -9.36 -14.83
CA GLN A 160 8.95 -10.35 -13.80
C GLN A 160 10.00 -11.46 -13.86
N THR A 161 10.63 -11.73 -12.73
CA THR A 161 11.56 -12.84 -12.52
C THR A 161 11.10 -13.71 -11.35
N GLY A 162 11.86 -14.75 -11.03
CA GLY A 162 11.64 -15.56 -9.82
C GLY A 162 12.11 -14.89 -8.51
N TRP A 163 12.63 -13.65 -8.55
CA TRP A 163 13.22 -12.96 -7.40
C TRP A 163 12.62 -11.58 -7.21
N MET A 164 11.96 -11.38 -6.08
CA MET A 164 11.25 -10.15 -5.75
C MET A 164 12.06 -9.27 -4.80
N THR A 165 11.96 -7.96 -4.97
CA THR A 165 12.56 -6.97 -4.07
C THR A 165 11.69 -6.72 -2.85
N LEU A 166 10.38 -6.62 -3.08
CA LEU A 166 9.32 -6.45 -2.08
C LEU A 166 8.17 -7.40 -2.39
N ILE A 167 7.52 -7.87 -1.35
CA ILE A 167 6.20 -8.51 -1.48
C ILE A 167 5.15 -7.42 -1.32
N PRO A 168 4.32 -7.16 -2.33
CA PRO A 168 3.34 -6.09 -2.26
C PRO A 168 2.29 -6.36 -1.19
N THR A 169 1.94 -5.32 -0.44
CA THR A 169 1.03 -5.43 0.71
C THR A 169 -0.21 -4.58 0.56
N ILE A 170 -0.03 -3.29 0.35
CA ILE A 170 -1.08 -2.28 0.37
C ILE A 170 -0.83 -1.27 -0.74
N TYR A 171 -1.89 -0.77 -1.34
CA TYR A 171 -1.81 0.29 -2.35
C TYR A 171 -3.11 1.07 -2.44
N ASN A 172 -3.05 2.25 -3.02
CA ASN A 172 -4.21 3.07 -3.29
C ASN A 172 -3.93 4.03 -4.45
N ALA A 173 -4.98 4.74 -4.86
CA ALA A 173 -4.94 5.78 -5.87
C ALA A 173 -5.53 7.06 -5.27
N ASP A 174 -4.77 8.15 -5.33
CA ASP A 174 -5.06 9.44 -4.70
C ASP A 174 -5.46 10.50 -5.73
N THR A 175 -6.29 11.47 -5.30
CA THR A 175 -6.86 12.53 -6.13
C THR A 175 -7.27 13.72 -5.27
N LEU A 176 -8.14 14.59 -5.79
CA LEU A 176 -8.70 15.72 -5.04
C LEU A 176 -9.86 15.28 -4.14
N GLY A 177 -9.81 15.68 -2.88
CA GLY A 177 -10.95 15.70 -1.97
C GLY A 177 -11.64 17.05 -2.02
N ILE A 178 -12.96 17.06 -1.94
CA ILE A 178 -13.76 18.28 -1.96
C ILE A 178 -14.86 18.30 -0.90
N ARG A 179 -15.30 19.50 -0.56
CA ARG A 179 -16.54 19.80 0.18
C ARG A 179 -17.66 20.08 -0.83
N PRO A 180 -18.48 19.08 -1.21
CA PRO A 180 -19.49 19.25 -2.25
C PRO A 180 -20.55 20.30 -1.89
N ASP A 181 -20.76 20.55 -0.62
CA ASP A 181 -21.65 21.59 -0.07
C ASP A 181 -21.09 23.02 -0.18
N LEU A 182 -19.77 23.17 -0.42
CA LEU A 182 -19.10 24.48 -0.44
C LEU A 182 -18.49 24.86 -1.80
N VAL A 183 -18.16 23.89 -2.66
CA VAL A 183 -17.48 24.17 -3.95
C VAL A 183 -18.41 24.80 -5.01
N GLY A 184 -19.73 24.63 -4.88
CA GLY A 184 -20.74 25.31 -5.70
C GLY A 184 -20.78 24.94 -7.19
N ARG A 185 -19.90 24.05 -7.67
CA ARG A 185 -19.83 23.55 -9.05
C ARG A 185 -19.25 22.15 -9.14
N PRO A 186 -19.46 21.45 -10.25
CA PRO A 186 -18.76 20.18 -10.51
C PRO A 186 -17.25 20.38 -10.56
N ILE A 187 -16.51 19.42 -9.99
CA ILE A 187 -15.05 19.31 -10.03
C ILE A 187 -14.72 18.07 -10.88
N GLY A 188 -13.95 18.21 -11.93
CA GLY A 188 -13.68 17.13 -12.88
C GLY A 188 -12.24 17.00 -13.36
N ASN A 189 -11.37 17.95 -12.99
CA ASN A 189 -10.01 18.02 -13.48
C ASN A 189 -9.04 18.40 -12.34
N TRP A 190 -7.77 17.99 -12.45
CA TRP A 190 -6.73 18.41 -11.51
C TRP A 190 -6.52 19.93 -11.46
N LYS A 191 -6.70 20.63 -12.59
CA LYS A 191 -6.60 22.10 -12.64
C LYS A 191 -7.59 22.83 -11.74
N ASP A 192 -8.69 22.17 -11.35
CA ASP A 192 -9.66 22.76 -10.43
C ASP A 192 -9.05 23.13 -9.07
N LEU A 193 -7.95 22.47 -8.65
CA LEU A 193 -7.22 22.80 -7.43
C LEU A 193 -6.72 24.26 -7.42
N VAL A 194 -6.41 24.81 -8.57
CA VAL A 194 -5.87 26.17 -8.72
C VAL A 194 -6.83 27.13 -9.41
N ASP A 195 -8.10 26.75 -9.53
CA ASP A 195 -9.15 27.65 -10.05
C ASP A 195 -9.28 28.89 -9.16
N PRO A 196 -9.24 30.12 -9.72
CA PRO A 196 -9.39 31.34 -8.96
C PRO A 196 -10.66 31.43 -8.10
N ALA A 197 -11.72 30.70 -8.46
CA ALA A 197 -12.94 30.61 -7.65
C ALA A 197 -12.69 30.01 -6.24
N PHE A 198 -11.61 29.28 -6.07
CA PHE A 198 -11.22 28.65 -4.79
C PHE A 198 -10.03 29.34 -4.12
N LYS A 199 -9.74 30.60 -4.51
CA LYS A 199 -8.67 31.40 -3.91
C LYS A 199 -8.81 31.46 -2.39
N GLY A 200 -7.72 31.13 -1.67
CA GLY A 200 -7.69 31.08 -0.22
C GLY A 200 -8.45 29.92 0.42
N LYS A 201 -8.88 28.92 -0.39
CA LYS A 201 -9.65 27.75 0.06
C LYS A 201 -9.10 26.42 -0.48
N ALA A 202 -7.95 26.45 -1.15
CA ALA A 202 -7.27 25.25 -1.66
C ALA A 202 -6.10 24.85 -0.76
N SER A 203 -5.72 23.57 -0.80
CA SER A 203 -4.52 23.07 -0.14
C SER A 203 -3.86 21.96 -0.95
N ILE A 204 -2.52 21.84 -0.85
CA ILE A 204 -1.75 20.78 -1.48
C ILE A 204 -0.88 20.09 -0.42
N LEU A 205 -0.64 18.79 -0.62
CA LEU A 205 0.22 17.97 0.24
C LEU A 205 1.66 18.49 0.25
N ASN A 206 2.20 18.78 1.43
CA ASN A 206 3.56 19.26 1.64
C ASN A 206 4.52 18.11 1.98
N ILE A 207 4.58 17.10 1.11
CA ILE A 207 5.63 16.09 1.04
C ILE A 207 6.26 16.26 -0.35
N PRO A 208 7.52 16.74 -0.46
CA PRO A 208 8.09 17.19 -1.74
C PRO A 208 7.95 16.17 -2.88
N SER A 209 8.33 14.90 -2.63
CA SER A 209 8.27 13.81 -3.62
C SER A 209 6.87 13.45 -4.10
N ILE A 210 5.85 13.84 -3.35
CA ILE A 210 4.44 13.56 -3.66
C ILE A 210 3.76 14.83 -4.18
N GLY A 211 3.88 15.94 -3.46
CA GLY A 211 3.22 17.20 -3.80
C GLY A 211 3.63 17.76 -5.17
N ILE A 212 4.88 17.56 -5.58
CA ILE A 212 5.32 17.99 -6.92
C ILE A 212 4.64 17.21 -8.03
N MET A 213 4.28 15.95 -7.80
CA MET A 213 3.55 15.14 -8.77
C MET A 213 2.08 15.58 -8.86
N ASP A 214 1.45 15.97 -7.73
CA ASP A 214 0.13 16.59 -7.74
C ASP A 214 0.15 17.91 -8.53
N ALA A 215 1.19 18.73 -8.35
CA ALA A 215 1.40 19.95 -9.14
C ALA A 215 1.59 19.65 -10.63
N ALA A 216 2.31 18.59 -10.98
CA ALA A 216 2.47 18.17 -12.38
C ALA A 216 1.14 17.74 -13.00
N MET A 217 0.29 17.03 -12.26
CA MET A 217 -1.06 16.69 -12.71
C MET A 217 -1.89 17.97 -12.98
N VAL A 218 -1.78 18.99 -12.13
CA VAL A 218 -2.42 20.30 -12.32
C VAL A 218 -1.90 20.98 -13.59
N MET A 219 -0.58 21.06 -13.78
CA MET A 219 0.00 21.75 -14.94
C MET A 219 -0.32 21.08 -16.27
N GLU A 220 -0.33 19.74 -16.31
CA GLU A 220 -0.79 19.00 -17.51
C GLU A 220 -2.28 19.26 -17.77
N SER A 221 -3.10 19.27 -16.72
CA SER A 221 -4.54 19.57 -16.81
C SER A 221 -4.82 20.98 -17.35
N ILE A 222 -3.98 21.95 -17.02
CA ILE A 222 -4.06 23.33 -17.58
C ILE A 222 -3.55 23.34 -19.04
N GLY A 223 -2.68 22.41 -19.43
CA GLY A 223 -2.01 22.39 -20.73
C GLY A 223 -0.73 23.27 -20.80
N THR A 224 -0.24 23.73 -19.65
CA THR A 224 0.95 24.61 -19.59
C THR A 224 2.24 23.85 -19.81
N LEU A 225 2.32 22.60 -19.35
CA LEU A 225 3.50 21.75 -19.47
C LEU A 225 3.05 20.30 -19.66
N LYS A 226 3.73 19.59 -20.56
CA LYS A 226 3.61 18.15 -20.72
C LYS A 226 4.91 17.49 -20.30
N TYR A 227 4.84 16.58 -19.34
CA TYR A 227 6.01 15.87 -18.83
C TYR A 227 6.26 14.60 -19.64
N ALA A 228 7.55 14.34 -19.91
CA ALA A 228 7.94 13.02 -20.43
C ALA A 228 7.68 11.92 -19.40
N ASP A 229 8.03 12.18 -18.14
CA ASP A 229 7.69 11.37 -16.97
C ASP A 229 7.55 12.28 -15.73
N LYS A 230 6.31 12.41 -15.22
CA LYS A 230 6.03 13.16 -13.98
C LYS A 230 6.80 12.65 -12.76
N GLY A 231 7.15 11.38 -12.75
CA GLY A 231 7.93 10.76 -11.68
C GLY A 231 9.45 10.91 -11.82
N ASN A 232 9.94 11.44 -12.95
CA ASN A 232 11.39 11.69 -13.17
C ASN A 232 11.62 12.95 -13.98
N MET A 233 11.20 14.07 -13.43
CA MET A 233 11.31 15.40 -14.06
C MET A 233 12.75 15.82 -14.24
N THR A 234 13.03 16.53 -15.34
CA THR A 234 14.26 17.27 -15.56
C THR A 234 14.28 18.55 -14.71
N LYS A 235 15.48 19.11 -14.47
CA LYS A 235 15.59 20.40 -13.74
C LYS A 235 14.73 21.51 -14.33
N PRO A 236 14.70 21.74 -15.67
CA PRO A 236 13.81 22.73 -16.25
C PRO A 236 12.30 22.46 -16.00
N GLU A 237 11.87 21.20 -15.97
CA GLU A 237 10.49 20.85 -15.62
C GLU A 237 10.19 21.10 -14.14
N ILE A 238 11.14 20.79 -13.25
CA ILE A 238 11.05 21.11 -11.83
C ILE A 238 10.94 22.62 -11.64
N ASP A 239 11.83 23.40 -12.26
CA ASP A 239 11.85 24.86 -12.14
C ASP A 239 10.52 25.49 -12.59
N LYS A 240 9.97 25.06 -13.72
CA LYS A 240 8.66 25.54 -14.22
C LYS A 240 7.54 25.18 -13.28
N THR A 241 7.54 23.96 -12.74
CA THR A 241 6.51 23.48 -11.82
C THR A 241 6.56 24.27 -10.51
N ILE A 242 7.73 24.50 -9.97
CA ILE A 242 7.91 25.25 -8.72
C ILE A 242 7.60 26.74 -8.92
N ALA A 243 8.02 27.35 -10.03
CA ALA A 243 7.66 28.74 -10.34
C ALA A 243 6.14 28.92 -10.40
N PHE A 244 5.41 28.02 -11.05
CA PHE A 244 3.95 28.01 -11.07
C PHE A 244 3.34 27.94 -9.66
N LEU A 245 3.84 27.06 -8.80
CA LEU A 245 3.36 26.95 -7.41
C LEU A 245 3.63 28.21 -6.59
N ILE A 246 4.81 28.84 -6.78
CA ILE A 246 5.17 30.10 -6.13
C ILE A 246 4.23 31.22 -6.55
N GLU A 247 3.93 31.34 -7.85
CA GLU A 247 2.98 32.33 -8.36
C GLU A 247 1.58 32.10 -7.80
N ALA A 248 1.08 30.85 -7.80
CA ALA A 248 -0.20 30.52 -7.22
C ALA A 248 -0.28 30.84 -5.71
N LYS A 249 0.81 30.57 -4.96
CA LYS A 249 0.91 30.90 -3.54
C LYS A 249 0.88 32.40 -3.31
N LYS A 250 1.69 33.16 -4.05
CA LYS A 250 1.73 34.64 -3.99
C LYS A 250 0.39 35.27 -4.38
N ALA A 251 -0.34 34.64 -5.31
CA ALA A 251 -1.70 35.05 -5.66
C ALA A 251 -2.72 34.74 -4.54
N GLY A 252 -2.32 34.02 -3.48
CA GLY A 252 -3.20 33.66 -2.37
C GLY A 252 -4.11 32.48 -2.65
N GLN A 253 -3.77 31.59 -3.60
CA GLN A 253 -4.57 30.42 -3.95
C GLN A 253 -4.71 29.44 -2.79
N PHE A 254 -3.58 29.16 -2.12
CA PHE A 254 -3.55 28.17 -1.06
C PHE A 254 -3.86 28.78 0.31
N ARG A 255 -4.76 28.13 1.07
CA ARG A 255 -5.06 28.45 2.48
C ARG A 255 -4.01 27.90 3.40
N ALA A 256 -3.55 26.68 3.12
CA ALA A 256 -2.60 25.94 3.95
C ALA A 256 -1.89 24.86 3.13
N PHE A 257 -0.85 24.27 3.74
CA PHE A 257 -0.14 23.09 3.27
C PHE A 257 -0.18 22.05 4.39
N TRP A 258 -0.52 20.79 4.08
CA TRP A 258 -0.66 19.75 5.07
C TRP A 258 0.39 18.64 4.87
N LYS A 259 0.81 17.99 5.97
CA LYS A 259 1.76 16.88 5.97
C LYS A 259 1.20 15.62 6.58
N THR A 260 0.27 15.75 7.52
CA THR A 260 -0.27 14.63 8.30
C THR A 260 -1.71 14.34 7.95
N PHE A 261 -2.13 13.09 8.23
CA PHE A 261 -3.51 12.68 8.03
C PHE A 261 -4.50 13.59 8.77
N ASP A 262 -4.21 13.92 10.03
CA ASP A 262 -5.08 14.74 10.86
C ASP A 262 -5.17 16.19 10.37
N GLU A 263 -4.07 16.77 9.88
CA GLU A 263 -4.09 18.10 9.26
C GLU A 263 -5.03 18.11 8.04
N SER A 264 -4.91 17.12 7.14
CA SER A 264 -5.78 16.98 5.97
C SER A 264 -7.25 16.88 6.36
N VAL A 265 -7.57 16.03 7.35
CA VAL A 265 -8.94 15.87 7.86
C VAL A 265 -9.47 17.16 8.47
N ASN A 266 -8.68 17.83 9.31
CA ASN A 266 -9.11 19.01 10.04
C ASN A 266 -9.36 20.23 9.11
N LEU A 267 -8.50 20.45 8.12
CA LEU A 267 -8.68 21.51 7.13
C LEU A 267 -9.98 21.35 6.33
N MET A 268 -10.30 20.12 5.92
CA MET A 268 -11.55 19.84 5.21
C MET A 268 -12.78 19.91 6.14
N ALA A 269 -12.64 19.38 7.36
CA ALA A 269 -13.75 19.35 8.32
C ALA A 269 -14.14 20.75 8.80
N SER A 270 -13.18 21.66 9.01
CA SER A 270 -13.45 23.05 9.39
C SER A 270 -14.08 23.89 8.27
N GLY A 271 -13.90 23.46 7.00
CA GLY A 271 -14.30 24.26 5.84
C GLY A 271 -13.33 25.39 5.49
N GLU A 272 -12.17 25.49 6.18
CA GLU A 272 -11.10 26.41 5.79
C GLU A 272 -10.56 26.07 4.41
N VAL A 273 -10.50 24.78 4.11
CA VAL A 273 -10.18 24.24 2.79
C VAL A 273 -11.39 23.49 2.25
N ILE A 274 -11.73 23.73 0.99
CA ILE A 274 -12.88 23.11 0.34
C ILE A 274 -12.49 22.21 -0.85
N ILE A 275 -11.20 22.29 -1.26
CA ILE A 275 -10.58 21.47 -2.30
C ILE A 275 -9.11 21.25 -1.95
N GLN A 276 -8.66 20.00 -1.95
CA GLN A 276 -7.24 19.69 -1.71
C GLN A 276 -6.83 18.37 -2.35
N SER A 277 -5.52 18.18 -2.67
CA SER A 277 -4.99 16.84 -2.87
C SER A 277 -5.15 16.07 -1.56
N MET A 278 -5.69 14.85 -1.59
CA MET A 278 -6.15 14.18 -0.38
C MET A 278 -6.01 12.67 -0.48
N TRP A 279 -5.84 12.02 0.67
CA TRP A 279 -5.88 10.57 0.76
C TRP A 279 -7.32 10.07 0.93
N SER A 280 -7.67 9.00 0.24
CA SER A 280 -9.02 8.42 0.28
C SER A 280 -9.53 8.14 1.71
N PRO A 281 -8.74 7.57 2.64
CA PRO A 281 -9.20 7.36 4.02
C PRO A 281 -9.50 8.66 4.78
N ALA A 282 -8.84 9.76 4.44
CA ALA A 282 -9.10 11.05 5.08
C ALA A 282 -10.48 11.61 4.66
N VAL A 283 -10.93 11.34 3.42
CA VAL A 283 -12.30 11.68 3.00
C VAL A 283 -13.33 10.91 3.85
N ALA A 284 -13.13 9.62 4.05
CA ALA A 284 -14.00 8.80 4.90
C ALA A 284 -14.01 9.32 6.36
N ALA A 285 -12.83 9.72 6.88
CA ALA A 285 -12.73 10.30 8.22
C ALA A 285 -13.47 11.64 8.38
N VAL A 286 -13.52 12.48 7.34
CA VAL A 286 -14.36 13.70 7.33
C VAL A 286 -15.85 13.32 7.33
N ARG A 287 -16.25 12.36 6.48
CA ARG A 287 -17.65 11.88 6.42
C ARG A 287 -18.12 11.26 7.73
N SER A 288 -17.27 10.53 8.43
CA SER A 288 -17.61 9.93 9.73
C SER A 288 -17.95 10.96 10.83
N LYS A 289 -17.53 12.23 10.62
CA LYS A 289 -17.91 13.37 11.48
C LYS A 289 -19.26 14.01 11.07
N GLY A 290 -19.99 13.43 10.11
CA GLY A 290 -21.22 13.98 9.56
C GLY A 290 -21.03 15.15 8.59
N ILE A 291 -19.81 15.36 8.10
CA ILE A 291 -19.44 16.48 7.22
C ILE A 291 -19.36 15.97 5.78
N PRO A 292 -20.05 16.60 4.81
CA PRO A 292 -19.97 16.22 3.42
C PRO A 292 -18.52 16.31 2.89
N CYS A 293 -18.01 15.23 2.35
CA CYS A 293 -16.71 15.18 1.71
C CYS A 293 -16.73 14.15 0.59
N LYS A 294 -16.11 14.45 -0.54
CA LYS A 294 -16.12 13.57 -1.70
C LYS A 294 -14.73 13.45 -2.30
N TYR A 295 -14.39 12.25 -2.74
CA TYR A 295 -13.14 11.91 -3.39
C TYR A 295 -13.35 11.88 -4.90
N GLN A 296 -12.78 12.83 -5.64
CA GLN A 296 -13.18 13.09 -7.02
C GLN A 296 -12.53 12.16 -8.04
N PRO A 297 -13.29 11.46 -8.87
CA PRO A 297 -12.76 10.85 -10.08
C PRO A 297 -12.50 11.94 -11.13
N LEU A 298 -11.22 12.25 -11.37
CA LEU A 298 -10.82 13.30 -12.30
C LEU A 298 -10.53 12.75 -13.70
N ALA A 299 -10.66 13.58 -14.72
CA ALA A 299 -10.49 13.18 -16.11
C ALA A 299 -9.06 12.66 -16.40
N GLU A 300 -8.04 13.26 -15.80
CA GLU A 300 -6.64 12.89 -15.96
C GLU A 300 -6.26 11.63 -15.15
N GLY A 301 -7.15 11.15 -14.29
CA GLY A 301 -6.91 9.99 -13.46
C GLY A 301 -6.24 10.29 -12.12
N TYR A 302 -5.61 9.27 -11.54
CA TYR A 302 -5.13 9.25 -10.18
C TYR A 302 -3.59 9.22 -10.10
N ARG A 303 -3.06 9.72 -8.98
CA ARG A 303 -1.71 9.44 -8.54
C ARG A 303 -1.76 8.25 -7.57
N ALA A 304 -0.98 7.20 -7.83
CA ALA A 304 -0.99 5.99 -7.02
C ALA A 304 0.30 5.79 -6.22
N TRP A 305 0.20 4.96 -5.18
CA TRP A 305 1.30 4.50 -4.37
C TRP A 305 1.09 3.05 -3.92
N ALA A 306 2.17 2.38 -3.53
CA ALA A 306 2.13 1.02 -3.03
C ALA A 306 3.22 0.79 -1.99
N GLY A 307 2.90 0.02 -0.96
CA GLY A 307 3.83 -0.51 0.03
C GLY A 307 4.13 -1.97 -0.19
N GLY A 308 5.22 -2.45 0.40
CA GLY A 308 5.61 -3.84 0.35
C GLY A 308 6.59 -4.22 1.44
N LEU A 309 6.55 -5.50 1.83
CA LEU A 309 7.46 -6.09 2.80
C LEU A 309 8.74 -6.56 2.14
N GLY A 310 9.87 -6.15 2.67
CA GLY A 310 11.19 -6.62 2.27
C GLY A 310 11.94 -7.21 3.44
N ILE A 311 12.78 -8.20 3.17
CA ILE A 311 13.58 -8.92 4.17
C ILE A 311 14.97 -8.31 4.27
N ALA A 312 15.43 -8.01 5.49
CA ALA A 312 16.77 -7.51 5.74
C ALA A 312 17.84 -8.52 5.30
N LYS A 313 18.97 -8.01 4.78
CA LYS A 313 20.05 -8.83 4.23
C LYS A 313 20.68 -9.80 5.24
N HIS A 314 20.66 -9.46 6.51
CA HIS A 314 21.31 -10.28 7.56
C HIS A 314 20.48 -11.48 8.02
N LEU A 315 19.16 -11.53 7.71
CA LEU A 315 18.34 -12.65 8.13
C LEU A 315 18.77 -13.94 7.46
N SER A 316 18.83 -14.99 8.26
CA SER A 316 19.15 -16.35 7.83
C SER A 316 18.52 -17.38 8.78
N GLY A 317 18.55 -18.66 8.42
CA GLY A 317 18.07 -19.74 9.28
C GLY A 317 16.62 -19.52 9.73
N LEU A 318 16.36 -19.70 11.01
CA LEU A 318 15.03 -19.73 11.60
C LEU A 318 14.28 -18.38 11.51
N GLU A 319 15.01 -17.27 11.66
CA GLU A 319 14.43 -15.91 11.51
C GLU A 319 14.00 -15.66 10.05
N LEU A 320 14.76 -16.15 9.08
CA LEU A 320 14.39 -16.05 7.67
C LEU A 320 13.16 -16.92 7.35
N ASP A 321 13.08 -18.11 7.92
CA ASP A 321 11.90 -18.97 7.75
C ASP A 321 10.66 -18.34 8.38
N ALA A 322 10.79 -17.76 9.57
CA ALA A 322 9.71 -17.00 10.22
C ALA A 322 9.27 -15.78 9.38
N ALA A 323 10.22 -15.09 8.73
CA ALA A 323 9.90 -13.96 7.83
C ALA A 323 9.08 -14.41 6.62
N TYR A 324 9.42 -15.55 5.98
CA TYR A 324 8.63 -16.10 4.89
C TYR A 324 7.24 -16.57 5.36
N GLU A 325 7.16 -17.19 6.55
CA GLU A 325 5.86 -17.61 7.10
C GLU A 325 4.96 -16.40 7.40
N TYR A 326 5.53 -15.33 7.96
CA TYR A 326 4.83 -14.06 8.15
C TYR A 326 4.31 -13.47 6.83
N ILE A 327 5.14 -13.41 5.79
CA ILE A 327 4.76 -12.90 4.48
C ILE A 327 3.62 -13.74 3.88
N ASN A 328 3.72 -15.06 3.96
CA ASN A 328 2.68 -15.96 3.48
C ASN A 328 1.35 -15.78 4.24
N TRP A 329 1.44 -15.62 5.56
CA TRP A 329 0.29 -15.30 6.39
C TRP A 329 -0.31 -13.93 6.02
N TYR A 330 0.54 -12.91 5.81
CA TYR A 330 0.10 -11.58 5.41
C TYR A 330 -0.75 -11.62 4.13
N LEU A 331 -0.33 -12.40 3.14
CA LEU A 331 -1.03 -12.57 1.87
C LEU A 331 -2.19 -13.58 1.93
N SER A 332 -2.44 -14.21 3.08
CA SER A 332 -3.52 -15.19 3.23
C SER A 332 -4.92 -14.58 3.33
N GLY A 333 -5.02 -13.25 3.49
CA GLY A 333 -6.24 -12.49 3.28
C GLY A 333 -6.76 -11.70 4.47
N TRP A 334 -6.52 -12.13 5.72
CA TRP A 334 -7.04 -11.40 6.89
C TRP A 334 -6.55 -9.95 6.94
N VAL A 335 -5.22 -9.74 6.77
CA VAL A 335 -4.64 -8.40 6.75
C VAL A 335 -5.19 -7.58 5.58
N GLY A 336 -5.32 -8.22 4.40
CA GLY A 336 -5.88 -7.57 3.22
C GLY A 336 -7.30 -7.06 3.44
N ALA A 337 -8.18 -7.86 4.06
CA ALA A 337 -9.53 -7.46 4.42
C ALA A 337 -9.53 -6.36 5.50
N TYR A 338 -8.65 -6.47 6.51
CA TYR A 338 -8.49 -5.46 7.55
C TYR A 338 -8.14 -4.09 6.97
N LEU A 339 -7.14 -4.03 6.09
CA LEU A 339 -6.71 -2.80 5.43
C LEU A 339 -7.76 -2.28 4.43
N ASN A 340 -8.49 -3.17 3.78
CA ASN A 340 -9.57 -2.79 2.88
C ASN A 340 -10.70 -2.05 3.61
N ARG A 341 -11.03 -2.47 4.84
CA ARG A 341 -11.98 -1.75 5.72
C ARG A 341 -11.51 -0.35 6.10
N GLN A 342 -10.23 -0.04 5.94
CA GLN A 342 -9.69 1.32 6.07
C GLN A 342 -9.70 2.11 4.74
N GLY A 343 -10.18 1.50 3.64
CA GLY A 343 -10.27 2.13 2.33
C GLY A 343 -9.09 1.86 1.39
N TYR A 344 -8.15 0.98 1.77
CA TYR A 344 -7.02 0.57 0.94
C TYR A 344 -7.31 -0.72 0.17
N TYR A 345 -6.39 -1.13 -0.70
CA TYR A 345 -6.48 -2.38 -1.45
C TYR A 345 -5.42 -3.39 -1.02
N SER A 346 -5.80 -4.68 -1.00
CA SER A 346 -4.89 -5.79 -0.83
C SER A 346 -4.20 -6.16 -2.14
N ALA A 347 -2.94 -6.58 -2.06
CA ALA A 347 -2.20 -7.10 -3.21
C ALA A 347 -2.75 -8.45 -3.73
N VAL A 348 -3.44 -9.21 -2.89
CA VAL A 348 -4.12 -10.48 -3.24
C VAL A 348 -5.60 -10.34 -2.89
N LEU A 349 -6.40 -9.84 -3.84
CA LEU A 349 -7.82 -9.60 -3.62
C LEU A 349 -8.59 -10.89 -3.36
N GLU A 350 -8.21 -11.98 -4.04
CA GLU A 350 -8.90 -13.28 -3.95
C GLU A 350 -8.86 -13.86 -2.54
N THR A 351 -7.73 -13.76 -1.84
CA THR A 351 -7.61 -14.22 -0.45
C THR A 351 -8.31 -13.28 0.51
N ALA A 352 -8.22 -11.96 0.29
CA ALA A 352 -8.90 -10.97 1.12
C ALA A 352 -10.42 -11.15 1.09
N LYS A 353 -10.99 -11.52 -0.06
CA LYS A 353 -12.43 -11.79 -0.23
C LYS A 353 -12.98 -12.77 0.80
N GLN A 354 -12.18 -13.76 1.20
CA GLN A 354 -12.61 -14.81 2.15
C GLN A 354 -12.85 -14.25 3.58
N PHE A 355 -12.32 -13.06 3.88
CA PHE A 355 -12.46 -12.38 5.16
C PHE A 355 -13.35 -11.13 5.09
N MET A 356 -14.02 -10.92 3.97
CA MET A 356 -14.96 -9.82 3.74
C MET A 356 -16.39 -10.37 3.62
N SER A 357 -17.37 -9.58 4.08
CA SER A 357 -18.76 -9.86 3.77
C SER A 357 -19.06 -9.62 2.27
N PRO A 358 -20.13 -10.22 1.72
CA PRO A 358 -20.55 -9.91 0.35
C PRO A 358 -20.80 -8.43 0.11
N ASP A 359 -21.30 -7.69 1.11
CA ASP A 359 -21.58 -6.27 1.02
C ASP A 359 -20.27 -5.44 1.02
N GLU A 360 -19.32 -5.74 1.92
CA GLU A 360 -17.99 -5.13 1.90
C GLU A 360 -17.30 -5.34 0.55
N TRP A 361 -17.34 -6.55 0.01
CA TRP A 361 -16.77 -6.86 -1.30
C TRP A 361 -17.48 -6.08 -2.41
N GLY A 362 -18.82 -6.09 -2.40
CA GLY A 362 -19.64 -5.33 -3.35
C GLY A 362 -19.29 -3.84 -3.35
N PHE A 363 -19.20 -3.24 -2.17
CA PHE A 363 -18.87 -1.82 -2.02
C PHE A 363 -17.41 -1.51 -2.40
N TRP A 364 -16.44 -2.21 -1.77
CA TRP A 364 -15.03 -1.83 -1.91
C TRP A 364 -14.41 -2.23 -3.25
N ILE A 365 -14.83 -3.36 -3.82
CA ILE A 365 -14.20 -3.93 -5.03
C ILE A 365 -15.07 -3.79 -6.26
N GLU A 366 -16.37 -4.08 -6.15
CA GLU A 366 -17.29 -4.03 -7.29
C GLU A 366 -17.91 -2.65 -7.53
N GLY A 367 -17.79 -1.70 -6.58
CA GLY A 367 -18.36 -0.35 -6.69
C GLY A 367 -19.88 -0.31 -6.57
N LYS A 368 -20.49 -1.35 -6.02
CA LYS A 368 -21.93 -1.42 -5.76
C LYS A 368 -22.32 -0.48 -4.61
N PRO A 369 -23.55 0.05 -4.60
CA PRO A 369 -24.07 0.71 -3.41
C PRO A 369 -24.00 -0.21 -2.18
N ALA A 370 -23.61 0.35 -1.03
CA ALA A 370 -23.57 -0.38 0.23
C ALA A 370 -24.99 -0.87 0.61
N ALA A 371 -25.18 -2.17 0.80
CA ALA A 371 -26.46 -2.73 1.21
C ALA A 371 -26.72 -2.50 2.70
N SER A 372 -25.66 -2.40 3.50
CA SER A 372 -25.66 -2.08 4.93
C SER A 372 -24.59 -1.03 5.24
N ASP A 373 -24.51 -0.56 6.51
CA ASP A 373 -23.43 0.33 6.94
C ASP A 373 -22.07 -0.41 6.79
N ILE A 374 -21.12 0.21 6.09
CA ILE A 374 -19.76 -0.28 5.94
C ILE A 374 -18.95 0.16 7.16
N LEU A 375 -18.33 -0.79 7.83
CA LEU A 375 -17.63 -0.56 9.09
C LEU A 375 -16.11 -0.51 8.91
N SER A 376 -15.45 0.29 9.76
CA SER A 376 -13.99 0.23 9.95
C SER A 376 -13.60 -1.08 10.68
N PRO A 377 -12.30 -1.42 10.73
CA PRO A 377 -11.84 -2.57 11.53
C PRO A 377 -12.24 -2.52 13.01
N GLU A 378 -12.44 -1.32 13.56
CA GLU A 378 -12.85 -1.07 14.95
C GLU A 378 -14.38 -1.05 15.13
N GLY A 379 -15.13 -1.36 14.07
CA GLY A 379 -16.60 -1.40 14.10
C GLY A 379 -17.29 -0.03 14.02
N LYS A 380 -16.56 1.03 13.68
CA LYS A 380 -17.16 2.35 13.45
C LYS A 380 -17.71 2.45 12.03
N VAL A 381 -18.85 3.13 11.87
CA VAL A 381 -19.42 3.35 10.55
C VAL A 381 -18.53 4.27 9.72
N MET A 382 -18.02 3.76 8.61
CA MET A 382 -17.24 4.50 7.61
C MET A 382 -18.14 5.08 6.53
N GLU A 383 -19.07 4.26 6.05
CA GLU A 383 -20.04 4.65 5.01
C GLU A 383 -21.42 4.13 5.39
N LYS A 384 -22.45 4.91 5.12
CA LYS A 384 -23.83 4.53 5.41
C LYS A 384 -24.41 3.62 4.33
N ALA A 385 -25.39 2.81 4.71
CA ALA A 385 -26.22 2.08 3.75
C ALA A 385 -26.72 3.00 2.63
N GLY A 386 -26.66 2.53 1.39
CA GLY A 386 -26.96 3.30 0.19
C GLY A 386 -25.81 4.15 -0.35
N ALA A 387 -24.68 4.31 0.38
CA ALA A 387 -23.52 5.03 -0.11
C ALA A 387 -22.93 4.34 -1.36
N VAL A 388 -22.50 5.16 -2.32
CA VAL A 388 -21.76 4.70 -3.50
C VAL A 388 -20.30 5.12 -3.34
N ARG A 389 -19.41 4.20 -3.64
CA ARG A 389 -17.97 4.47 -3.52
C ARG A 389 -17.53 5.53 -4.53
N ASP A 390 -16.84 6.55 -4.05
CA ASP A 390 -16.22 7.57 -4.90
C ASP A 390 -15.23 6.94 -5.88
N GLY A 391 -15.36 7.26 -7.16
CA GLY A 391 -14.54 6.71 -8.24
C GLY A 391 -14.93 5.30 -8.70
N GLY A 392 -15.98 4.70 -8.11
CA GLY A 392 -16.52 3.42 -8.54
C GLY A 392 -15.76 2.20 -8.05
N SER A 393 -15.74 1.16 -8.88
CA SER A 393 -15.10 -0.12 -8.60
C SER A 393 -13.56 -0.03 -8.52
N PHE A 394 -12.95 -1.11 -8.02
CA PHE A 394 -11.49 -1.29 -8.04
C PHE A 394 -10.91 -1.10 -9.45
N THR A 395 -11.55 -1.72 -10.45
CA THR A 395 -11.08 -1.66 -11.84
C THR A 395 -11.19 -0.26 -12.44
N GLU A 396 -12.27 0.46 -12.14
CA GLU A 396 -12.44 1.85 -12.60
C GLU A 396 -11.41 2.79 -11.98
N ARG A 397 -11.10 2.63 -10.71
CA ARG A 397 -10.10 3.47 -10.02
C ARG A 397 -8.69 3.12 -10.44
N MET A 398 -8.29 1.87 -10.28
CA MET A 398 -6.91 1.43 -10.54
C MET A 398 -6.57 1.36 -12.03
N GLY A 399 -7.57 1.22 -12.90
CA GLY A 399 -7.40 1.30 -14.36
C GLY A 399 -7.15 2.72 -14.88
N LYS A 400 -7.38 3.75 -14.05
CA LYS A 400 -7.15 5.17 -14.39
C LYS A 400 -5.96 5.79 -13.64
N VAL A 401 -5.01 4.99 -13.20
CA VAL A 401 -3.77 5.50 -12.60
C VAL A 401 -2.93 6.18 -13.68
N ALA A 402 -2.69 7.47 -13.54
CA ALA A 402 -1.90 8.29 -14.44
C ALA A 402 -0.41 8.26 -14.12
N CYS A 403 -0.08 8.25 -12.81
CA CYS A 403 1.31 8.15 -12.37
C CYS A 403 1.41 7.47 -11.00
N TRP A 404 2.57 6.90 -10.72
CA TRP A 404 2.96 6.33 -9.45
C TRP A 404 3.92 7.27 -8.72
N ASN A 405 3.81 7.39 -7.41
CA ASN A 405 4.79 8.08 -6.59
C ASN A 405 6.21 7.67 -7.00
N SER A 406 7.13 8.62 -6.98
CA SER A 406 8.48 8.37 -7.44
C SER A 406 9.51 9.17 -6.65
N VAL A 407 10.68 8.57 -6.46
CA VAL A 407 11.90 9.30 -6.14
C VAL A 407 12.61 9.58 -7.46
N MET A 408 12.71 10.85 -7.82
CA MET A 408 13.31 11.31 -9.07
C MET A 408 14.84 11.19 -9.05
N ASN A 409 15.48 11.16 -10.21
CA ASN A 409 16.94 11.26 -10.29
C ASN A 409 17.45 12.59 -9.70
N GLU A 410 16.69 13.67 -9.91
CA GLU A 410 16.98 15.02 -9.42
C GLU A 410 16.29 15.31 -8.07
N ASP A 411 16.08 14.29 -7.21
CA ASP A 411 15.30 14.46 -5.99
C ASP A 411 15.87 15.49 -5.02
N ARG A 412 17.19 15.60 -4.87
CA ARG A 412 17.83 16.61 -4.01
C ARG A 412 17.54 18.02 -4.51
N TYR A 413 17.65 18.22 -5.82
CA TYR A 413 17.34 19.49 -6.46
C TYR A 413 15.85 19.82 -6.29
N MET A 414 14.99 18.86 -6.53
CA MET A 414 13.54 18.99 -6.38
C MET A 414 13.16 19.36 -4.94
N ILE A 415 13.74 18.70 -3.93
CA ILE A 415 13.48 19.01 -2.51
C ILE A 415 13.91 20.45 -2.18
N GLN A 416 15.09 20.89 -2.67
CA GLN A 416 15.53 22.27 -2.49
C GLN A 416 14.52 23.24 -3.09
N LYS A 417 14.09 23.03 -4.32
CA LYS A 417 13.12 23.88 -5.02
C LYS A 417 11.73 23.87 -4.37
N TRP A 418 11.30 22.72 -3.86
CA TRP A 418 10.06 22.63 -3.07
C TRP A 418 10.13 23.47 -1.79
N ASN A 419 11.27 23.45 -1.09
CA ASN A 419 11.46 24.30 0.09
C ASN A 419 11.45 25.80 -0.26
N GLU A 420 11.96 26.20 -1.42
CA GLU A 420 11.83 27.58 -1.93
C GLU A 420 10.34 27.94 -2.11
N PHE A 421 9.53 27.04 -2.68
CA PHE A 421 8.07 27.24 -2.78
C PHE A 421 7.41 27.39 -1.41
N ILE A 422 7.74 26.52 -0.46
CA ILE A 422 7.14 26.59 0.88
C ILE A 422 7.55 27.86 1.62
N ALA A 423 8.75 28.40 1.38
CA ALA A 423 9.24 29.63 1.99
C ALA A 423 8.74 30.92 1.32
N ALA A 424 8.37 30.87 0.01
CA ALA A 424 7.90 32.05 -0.75
C ALA A 424 6.55 32.56 -0.22
#